data_b637ff77a6ba9c12ff53fb258c6f76b1
#
_entry.id   b637ff77a6ba9c12ff53fb258c6f76b1
#
_cell.length_a   1.000
_cell.length_b   1.000
_cell.length_c   1.000
_cell.angle_alpha   90.00
_cell.angle_beta   90.00
_cell.angle_gamma   90.00
#
_symmetry.space_group_name_H-M   'P 1'
#
loop_
_entity.id
_entity.type
_entity.pdbx_description
1 polymer ?
#
loop_
_entity_poly.entity_id
_entity_poly.type
_entity_poly.pdbx_seq_one_letter_code
_entity_poly.pdbx_strand_id
1 'polypeptide(L)'
;MSRSPNARTADGLQLTFDELDTPLRETTFVVVDLETTGGSSESDAITEIGAVKVRGGEVLGELGTLVDPGRAIPPYIVELTGITTAMVRTAPRIDTVLPAFLEFAGGAVLVAHNAGFDVGFLKAAAARQGLPWPKFQVLCTVKLARRVLGRDEAPSVKLSALAALLGADTTPTHRALDDARATVDVLHALIGRVGNQGVHSLPELLDYLPRVSSEQRAKRTLASHLPRSPGVYLFRGPSDEVLYVGTASDLRRRVRNYFTGSETRGRMKEMVALATRVDHVECAHPLEAGVRELRLLSAHVPPYNRRSKFPMRGWWVTLTDEAFPRLSVVRTPTADALGPFRSRTDATDAAATVAEFCGLRTCTTRIGKGQRHGPKCPPRDIGGCPAIADDEEGYRVAPETARALIRGEDDAPLRRARARIEELAAAELFESAARLRDRVAILGLALRRVQRLAALAAVDELVAARPAPEGGWEFAVVRAGRLASAGVSRRGVAPMPVVEALVASAETVLPDPVPLRGASPEELAVIARWLDADGVRIVRTSHGWSEPAHGAGSWEDWCTLARTARAPTVSVERQQS
;
A
#
# COMPACT_ATOMS: atom_id res chain seq x y z
N MET A 1 10.45 -29.25 -56.65
CA MET A 1 10.57 -30.03 -55.41
C MET A 1 11.08 -29.10 -54.33
N SER A 2 10.20 -28.56 -53.53
CA SER A 2 10.56 -27.74 -52.35
C SER A 2 9.61 -28.11 -51.23
N ARG A 3 10.16 -28.63 -50.14
CA ARG A 3 9.41 -29.04 -48.96
C ARG A 3 9.25 -27.85 -48.04
N SER A 4 8.01 -27.54 -47.69
CA SER A 4 7.63 -26.60 -46.62
C SER A 4 7.95 -27.19 -45.24
N PRO A 5 8.39 -26.39 -44.26
CA PRO A 5 8.58 -26.87 -42.91
C PRO A 5 7.26 -26.80 -42.11
N ASN A 6 7.05 -27.83 -41.31
CA ASN A 6 5.94 -28.03 -40.36
C ASN A 6 5.73 -26.85 -39.42
N ALA A 7 4.52 -26.30 -39.44
CA ALA A 7 3.98 -25.50 -38.38
C ALA A 7 3.54 -26.44 -37.24
N ARG A 8 4.17 -26.31 -36.06
CA ARG A 8 3.70 -26.91 -34.80
C ARG A 8 2.49 -26.12 -34.33
N THR A 9 1.34 -26.76 -34.34
CA THR A 9 0.10 -26.27 -33.76
C THR A 9 0.24 -26.09 -32.25
N ALA A 10 0.14 -24.85 -31.79
CA ALA A 10 -0.18 -24.54 -30.39
C ALA A 10 -1.66 -24.96 -30.18
N ASP A 11 -1.94 -25.78 -29.15
CA ASP A 11 -3.28 -26.10 -28.67
C ASP A 11 -3.95 -24.83 -28.09
N GLY A 12 -4.39 -23.95 -28.95
CA GLY A 12 -5.40 -22.93 -28.70
C GLY A 12 -6.73 -23.50 -29.16
N LEU A 13 -7.75 -23.50 -28.30
CA LEU A 13 -9.12 -23.72 -28.71
C LEU A 13 -9.42 -22.83 -29.93
N GLN A 14 -9.45 -23.42 -31.10
CA GLN A 14 -9.88 -22.74 -32.32
C GLN A 14 -11.39 -22.59 -32.20
N LEU A 15 -11.84 -21.36 -31.93
CA LEU A 15 -13.26 -21.01 -32.01
C LEU A 15 -13.73 -21.27 -33.44
N THR A 16 -14.91 -21.88 -33.60
CA THR A 16 -15.54 -22.01 -34.91
C THR A 16 -15.92 -20.62 -35.40
N PHE A 17 -16.00 -20.42 -36.74
CA PHE A 17 -16.36 -19.11 -37.33
C PHE A 17 -17.69 -18.58 -36.81
N ASP A 18 -18.63 -19.46 -36.43
CA ASP A 18 -19.93 -19.11 -35.85
C ASP A 18 -19.86 -18.60 -34.39
N GLU A 19 -18.78 -18.93 -33.65
CA GLU A 19 -18.54 -18.43 -32.27
C GLU A 19 -17.79 -17.10 -32.25
N LEU A 20 -17.15 -16.72 -33.36
CA LEU A 20 -16.34 -15.51 -33.45
C LEU A 20 -17.17 -14.21 -33.45
N ASP A 21 -18.47 -14.30 -33.83
CA ASP A 21 -19.32 -13.12 -34.05
C ASP A 21 -20.63 -13.14 -33.25
N THR A 22 -20.82 -14.03 -32.26
CA THR A 22 -22.06 -14.03 -31.47
C THR A 22 -22.24 -12.70 -30.73
N PRO A 23 -23.21 -11.88 -31.12
CA PRO A 23 -23.48 -10.61 -30.47
C PRO A 23 -23.90 -10.82 -29.02
N LEU A 24 -23.52 -9.89 -28.11
CA LEU A 24 -23.91 -9.97 -26.70
C LEU A 24 -25.43 -10.08 -26.51
N ARG A 25 -26.23 -9.45 -27.37
CA ARG A 25 -27.70 -9.53 -27.32
C ARG A 25 -28.24 -10.94 -27.66
N GLU A 26 -27.48 -11.76 -28.37
CA GLU A 26 -27.84 -13.13 -28.74
C GLU A 26 -27.20 -14.17 -27.82
N THR A 27 -26.27 -13.73 -26.99
CA THR A 27 -25.61 -14.58 -26.01
C THR A 27 -26.56 -14.90 -24.84
N THR A 28 -26.69 -16.19 -24.55
CA THR A 28 -27.43 -16.64 -23.37
C THR A 28 -26.49 -16.67 -22.15
N PHE A 29 -26.88 -15.98 -21.10
CA PHE A 29 -26.18 -16.00 -19.81
C PHE A 29 -27.03 -16.75 -18.78
N VAL A 30 -26.38 -17.51 -17.90
CA VAL A 30 -26.98 -18.03 -16.65
C VAL A 30 -26.21 -17.40 -15.50
N VAL A 31 -26.88 -16.49 -14.81
CA VAL A 31 -26.35 -15.84 -13.61
C VAL A 31 -26.70 -16.71 -12.42
N VAL A 32 -25.69 -17.13 -11.66
CA VAL A 32 -25.85 -18.02 -10.51
C VAL A 32 -25.25 -17.39 -9.26
N ASP A 33 -25.92 -17.59 -8.16
CA ASP A 33 -25.46 -17.27 -6.81
C ASP A 33 -25.72 -18.46 -5.88
N LEU A 34 -24.88 -18.66 -4.88
CA LEU A 34 -24.97 -19.78 -3.95
C LEU A 34 -24.87 -19.30 -2.51
N GLU A 35 -25.74 -19.86 -1.66
CA GLU A 35 -25.52 -19.83 -0.22
C GLU A 35 -24.91 -21.14 0.26
N THR A 36 -24.05 -21.09 1.27
CA THR A 36 -23.23 -22.23 1.69
C THR A 36 -23.07 -22.29 3.21
N THR A 37 -22.62 -23.43 3.74
CA THR A 37 -22.31 -23.57 5.18
C THR A 37 -20.99 -22.92 5.60
N GLY A 38 -20.22 -22.36 4.65
CA GLY A 38 -18.94 -21.71 4.90
C GLY A 38 -18.19 -21.40 3.62
N GLY A 39 -16.91 -20.97 3.72
CA GLY A 39 -16.15 -20.41 2.61
C GLY A 39 -15.31 -21.39 1.77
N SER A 40 -15.25 -22.67 2.12
CA SER A 40 -14.36 -23.64 1.48
C SER A 40 -15.15 -24.70 0.71
N SER A 41 -15.00 -24.74 -0.61
CA SER A 41 -15.64 -25.78 -1.45
C SER A 41 -15.14 -27.22 -1.19
N GLU A 42 -14.05 -27.38 -0.42
CA GLU A 42 -13.51 -28.70 -0.03
C GLU A 42 -14.24 -29.25 1.20
N SER A 43 -14.56 -28.39 2.18
CA SER A 43 -15.11 -28.77 3.48
C SER A 43 -16.56 -28.35 3.69
N ASP A 44 -17.05 -27.35 2.99
CA ASP A 44 -18.38 -26.79 3.16
C ASP A 44 -19.36 -27.28 2.07
N ALA A 45 -20.66 -27.08 2.31
CA ALA A 45 -21.74 -27.59 1.46
C ALA A 45 -22.66 -26.43 1.02
N ILE A 46 -23.32 -26.60 -0.13
CA ILE A 46 -24.30 -25.67 -0.66
C ILE A 46 -25.61 -25.82 0.14
N THR A 47 -26.24 -24.68 0.49
CA THR A 47 -27.53 -24.62 1.22
C THR A 47 -28.64 -24.01 0.38
N GLU A 48 -28.31 -23.19 -0.64
CA GLU A 48 -29.27 -22.65 -1.60
C GLU A 48 -28.58 -22.46 -2.96
N ILE A 49 -29.31 -22.66 -4.05
CA ILE A 49 -28.90 -22.29 -5.41
C ILE A 49 -29.97 -21.35 -5.98
N GLY A 50 -29.52 -20.17 -6.43
CA GLY A 50 -30.31 -19.22 -7.21
C GLY A 50 -29.69 -19.04 -8.59
N ALA A 51 -30.45 -19.18 -9.66
CA ALA A 51 -29.96 -18.94 -11.00
C ALA A 51 -31.04 -18.29 -11.89
N VAL A 52 -30.60 -17.32 -12.71
CA VAL A 52 -31.44 -16.62 -13.66
C VAL A 52 -30.84 -16.76 -15.05
N LYS A 53 -31.61 -17.27 -16.01
CA LYS A 53 -31.24 -17.38 -17.43
C LYS A 53 -31.74 -16.18 -18.18
N VAL A 54 -30.85 -15.46 -18.87
CA VAL A 54 -31.17 -14.24 -19.59
C VAL A 54 -30.56 -14.26 -20.99
N ARG A 55 -31.21 -13.57 -21.93
CA ARG A 55 -30.72 -13.31 -23.30
C ARG A 55 -31.34 -12.03 -23.83
N GLY A 56 -30.53 -11.13 -24.39
CA GLY A 56 -31.00 -9.89 -24.98
C GLY A 56 -31.71 -8.94 -24.03
N GLY A 57 -31.48 -9.06 -22.72
CA GLY A 57 -32.16 -8.29 -21.67
C GLY A 57 -33.42 -8.96 -21.13
N GLU A 58 -33.87 -10.08 -21.70
CA GLU A 58 -35.07 -10.80 -21.26
C GLU A 58 -34.73 -11.97 -20.37
N VAL A 59 -35.53 -12.19 -19.30
CA VAL A 59 -35.45 -13.37 -18.44
C VAL A 59 -36.13 -14.55 -19.13
N LEU A 60 -35.35 -15.59 -19.42
CA LEU A 60 -35.85 -16.81 -20.08
C LEU A 60 -36.30 -17.88 -19.07
N GLY A 61 -35.88 -17.77 -17.83
CA GLY A 61 -36.26 -18.67 -16.76
C GLY A 61 -35.44 -18.45 -15.47
N GLU A 62 -35.96 -18.98 -14.37
CA GLU A 62 -35.33 -18.91 -13.06
C GLU A 62 -35.31 -20.28 -12.39
N LEU A 63 -34.29 -20.54 -11.62
CA LEU A 63 -34.15 -21.72 -10.78
C LEU A 63 -33.76 -21.24 -9.37
N GLY A 64 -34.61 -21.51 -8.40
CA GLY A 64 -34.35 -21.18 -6.99
C GLY A 64 -34.72 -22.36 -6.12
N THR A 65 -33.77 -22.87 -5.35
CA THR A 65 -34.04 -24.02 -4.45
C THR A 65 -33.09 -24.03 -3.25
N LEU A 66 -33.65 -24.31 -2.09
CA LEU A 66 -32.87 -24.74 -0.94
C LEU A 66 -32.27 -26.12 -1.21
N VAL A 67 -31.14 -26.41 -0.57
CA VAL A 67 -30.40 -27.66 -0.67
C VAL A 67 -30.08 -28.16 0.72
N ASP A 68 -30.39 -29.42 0.99
CA ASP A 68 -29.97 -30.08 2.24
C ASP A 68 -28.46 -30.33 2.23
N PRO A 69 -27.66 -29.61 3.07
CA PRO A 69 -26.21 -29.80 3.13
C PRO A 69 -25.80 -31.11 3.86
N GLY A 70 -26.75 -31.87 4.41
CA GLY A 70 -26.49 -33.07 5.21
C GLY A 70 -25.81 -32.82 6.55
N ARG A 71 -25.79 -31.55 7.00
CA ARG A 71 -25.18 -31.09 8.27
C ARG A 71 -25.89 -29.85 8.81
N ALA A 72 -25.66 -29.54 10.08
CA ALA A 72 -26.17 -28.30 10.68
C ALA A 72 -25.49 -27.07 10.04
N ILE A 73 -26.29 -26.03 9.82
CA ILE A 73 -25.78 -24.72 9.34
C ILE A 73 -25.19 -23.95 10.54
N PRO A 74 -23.95 -23.46 10.46
CA PRO A 74 -23.33 -22.67 11.52
C PRO A 74 -24.14 -21.44 11.89
N PRO A 75 -24.24 -21.05 13.19
CA PRO A 75 -25.04 -19.90 13.62
C PRO A 75 -24.74 -18.59 12.88
N TYR A 76 -23.47 -18.29 12.61
CA TYR A 76 -23.07 -17.08 11.90
C TYR A 76 -23.53 -17.05 10.42
N ILE A 77 -23.70 -18.23 9.79
CA ILE A 77 -24.28 -18.35 8.45
C ILE A 77 -25.79 -18.12 8.51
N VAL A 78 -26.45 -18.67 9.53
CA VAL A 78 -27.89 -18.43 9.75
C VAL A 78 -28.16 -16.94 9.96
N GLU A 79 -27.32 -16.24 10.71
CA GLU A 79 -27.42 -14.79 10.92
C GLU A 79 -27.24 -14.02 9.60
N LEU A 80 -26.32 -14.46 8.74
CA LEU A 80 -26.02 -13.81 7.46
C LEU A 80 -27.11 -14.03 6.41
N THR A 81 -27.56 -15.27 6.23
CA THR A 81 -28.43 -15.68 5.10
C THR A 81 -29.90 -15.83 5.48
N GLY A 82 -30.20 -15.91 6.77
CA GLY A 82 -31.52 -16.27 7.27
C GLY A 82 -31.90 -17.75 7.08
N ILE A 83 -31.03 -18.57 6.46
CA ILE A 83 -31.31 -19.99 6.17
C ILE A 83 -30.97 -20.81 7.41
N THR A 84 -32.00 -21.39 8.02
CA THR A 84 -31.83 -22.24 9.20
C THR A 84 -31.68 -23.73 8.82
N THR A 85 -31.08 -24.53 9.70
CA THR A 85 -31.00 -25.99 9.53
C THR A 85 -32.38 -26.63 9.36
N ALA A 86 -33.43 -26.09 10.01
CA ALA A 86 -34.80 -26.58 9.89
C ALA A 86 -35.37 -26.37 8.47
N MET A 87 -35.05 -25.25 7.82
CA MET A 87 -35.53 -24.94 6.47
C MET A 87 -34.96 -25.90 5.42
N VAL A 88 -33.71 -26.29 5.56
CA VAL A 88 -33.03 -27.16 4.56
C VAL A 88 -33.22 -28.64 4.77
N ARG A 89 -33.70 -29.07 5.96
CA ARG A 89 -33.86 -30.49 6.32
C ARG A 89 -34.78 -31.26 5.38
N THR A 90 -35.79 -30.61 4.80
CA THR A 90 -36.76 -31.21 3.87
C THR A 90 -36.45 -30.85 2.42
N ALA A 91 -35.40 -30.08 2.18
CA ALA A 91 -34.99 -29.69 0.83
C ALA A 91 -34.30 -30.87 0.10
N PRO A 92 -34.31 -30.89 -1.23
CA PRO A 92 -33.57 -31.89 -2.00
C PRO A 92 -32.07 -31.78 -1.74
N ARG A 93 -31.39 -32.92 -1.87
CA ARG A 93 -29.93 -32.95 -1.75
C ARG A 93 -29.26 -32.46 -3.03
N ILE A 94 -27.98 -32.11 -2.91
CA ILE A 94 -27.21 -31.59 -4.05
C ILE A 94 -27.07 -32.58 -5.21
N ASP A 95 -27.15 -33.89 -4.94
CA ASP A 95 -27.14 -34.95 -5.96
C ASP A 95 -28.38 -34.92 -6.87
N THR A 96 -29.51 -34.43 -6.38
CA THR A 96 -30.73 -34.21 -7.15
C THR A 96 -30.75 -32.85 -7.85
N VAL A 97 -30.26 -31.82 -7.17
CA VAL A 97 -30.36 -30.42 -7.66
C VAL A 97 -29.30 -30.11 -8.73
N LEU A 98 -28.07 -30.63 -8.56
CA LEU A 98 -26.97 -30.29 -9.46
C LEU A 98 -27.20 -30.73 -10.91
N PRO A 99 -27.70 -31.93 -11.23
CA PRO A 99 -28.03 -32.30 -12.60
C PRO A 99 -29.04 -31.36 -13.26
N ALA A 100 -30.09 -30.97 -12.53
CA ALA A 100 -31.11 -30.01 -13.03
C ALA A 100 -30.50 -28.62 -13.29
N PHE A 101 -29.60 -28.15 -12.40
CA PHE A 101 -28.86 -26.92 -12.63
C PHE A 101 -27.95 -27.00 -13.86
N LEU A 102 -27.23 -28.12 -14.04
CA LEU A 102 -26.34 -28.30 -15.21
C LEU A 102 -27.12 -28.32 -16.53
N GLU A 103 -28.31 -28.93 -16.54
CA GLU A 103 -29.24 -28.91 -17.67
C GLU A 103 -29.76 -27.47 -17.91
N PHE A 104 -30.21 -26.79 -16.85
CA PHE A 104 -30.65 -25.39 -16.93
C PHE A 104 -29.57 -24.46 -17.49
N ALA A 105 -28.29 -24.66 -17.09
CA ALA A 105 -27.16 -23.85 -17.53
C ALA A 105 -26.60 -24.29 -18.91
N GLY A 106 -27.08 -25.37 -19.49
CA GLY A 106 -26.56 -25.94 -20.73
C GLY A 106 -26.51 -24.93 -21.87
N GLY A 107 -25.39 -24.86 -22.59
CA GLY A 107 -25.18 -23.96 -23.74
C GLY A 107 -25.04 -22.46 -23.38
N ALA A 108 -25.08 -22.07 -22.11
CA ALA A 108 -24.99 -20.68 -21.68
C ALA A 108 -23.60 -20.31 -21.15
N VAL A 109 -23.32 -19.00 -21.12
CA VAL A 109 -22.19 -18.42 -20.37
C VAL A 109 -22.59 -18.37 -18.90
N LEU A 110 -21.80 -19.00 -18.02
CA LEU A 110 -22.05 -18.97 -16.59
C LEU A 110 -21.52 -17.67 -16.00
N VAL A 111 -22.38 -16.93 -15.31
CA VAL A 111 -22.04 -15.63 -14.70
C VAL A 111 -22.25 -15.71 -13.20
N ALA A 112 -21.34 -15.15 -12.40
CA ALA A 112 -21.55 -14.97 -10.98
C ALA A 112 -20.81 -13.73 -10.45
N HIS A 113 -21.27 -13.25 -9.28
CA HIS A 113 -20.60 -12.19 -8.56
C HIS A 113 -19.48 -12.75 -7.70
N ASN A 114 -18.21 -12.58 -8.09
CA ASN A 114 -17.05 -13.32 -7.58
C ASN A 114 -17.04 -14.82 -8.01
N ALA A 115 -17.29 -15.07 -9.27
CA ALA A 115 -17.52 -16.39 -9.89
C ALA A 115 -16.53 -17.52 -9.48
N GLY A 116 -15.37 -17.18 -8.93
CA GLY A 116 -14.43 -18.19 -8.39
C GLY A 116 -14.98 -18.96 -7.20
N PHE A 117 -15.88 -18.35 -6.43
CA PHE A 117 -16.56 -18.98 -5.28
C PHE A 117 -17.65 -19.94 -5.79
N ASP A 118 -18.66 -19.46 -6.46
CA ASP A 118 -19.82 -20.23 -6.90
C ASP A 118 -19.43 -21.39 -7.82
N VAL A 119 -18.64 -21.08 -8.85
CA VAL A 119 -18.14 -22.10 -9.78
C VAL A 119 -17.24 -23.12 -9.07
N GLY A 120 -16.51 -22.71 -8.02
CA GLY A 120 -15.70 -23.59 -7.18
C GLY A 120 -16.55 -24.63 -6.45
N PHE A 121 -17.62 -24.19 -5.80
CA PHE A 121 -18.56 -25.07 -5.10
C PHE A 121 -19.31 -26.02 -6.04
N LEU A 122 -19.82 -25.53 -7.17
CA LEU A 122 -20.49 -26.34 -8.19
C LEU A 122 -19.55 -27.40 -8.78
N LYS A 123 -18.32 -27.06 -9.10
CA LYS A 123 -17.30 -28.02 -9.59
C LYS A 123 -16.96 -29.08 -8.56
N ALA A 124 -16.79 -28.66 -7.29
CA ALA A 124 -16.51 -29.61 -6.22
C ALA A 124 -17.67 -30.55 -5.98
N ALA A 125 -18.92 -30.06 -6.07
CA ALA A 125 -20.12 -30.87 -5.98
C ALA A 125 -20.23 -31.89 -7.14
N ALA A 126 -19.97 -31.45 -8.37
CA ALA A 126 -19.94 -32.32 -9.55
C ALA A 126 -18.87 -33.43 -9.42
N ALA A 127 -17.65 -33.06 -8.99
CA ALA A 127 -16.56 -34.00 -8.80
C ALA A 127 -16.89 -35.07 -7.73
N ARG A 128 -17.53 -34.67 -6.60
CA ARG A 128 -17.98 -35.61 -5.56
C ARG A 128 -19.02 -36.61 -6.05
N GLN A 129 -19.82 -36.26 -7.06
CA GLN A 129 -20.84 -37.11 -7.65
C GLN A 129 -20.36 -37.87 -8.89
N GLY A 130 -19.11 -37.67 -9.32
CA GLY A 130 -18.59 -38.23 -10.56
C GLY A 130 -19.24 -37.67 -11.84
N LEU A 131 -19.91 -36.52 -11.74
CA LEU A 131 -20.54 -35.86 -12.87
C LEU A 131 -19.49 -35.09 -13.71
N PRO A 132 -19.51 -35.21 -15.06
CA PRO A 132 -18.62 -34.45 -15.90
C PRO A 132 -18.98 -32.95 -15.83
N TRP A 133 -18.00 -32.11 -15.52
CA TRP A 133 -18.21 -30.66 -15.54
C TRP A 133 -18.20 -30.15 -16.98
N PRO A 134 -19.27 -29.50 -17.45
CA PRO A 134 -19.29 -28.90 -18.77
C PRO A 134 -18.22 -27.80 -18.92
N LYS A 135 -17.71 -27.61 -20.15
CA LYS A 135 -16.74 -26.55 -20.46
C LYS A 135 -17.43 -25.18 -20.56
N PHE A 136 -18.07 -24.74 -19.46
CA PHE A 136 -18.68 -23.41 -19.44
C PHE A 136 -17.67 -22.31 -19.66
N GLN A 137 -18.01 -21.33 -20.49
CA GLN A 137 -17.39 -20.01 -20.44
C GLN A 137 -17.89 -19.33 -19.16
N VAL A 138 -16.99 -18.70 -18.41
CA VAL A 138 -17.31 -18.10 -17.11
C VAL A 138 -17.00 -16.62 -17.12
N LEU A 139 -17.98 -15.78 -16.83
CA LEU A 139 -17.87 -14.35 -16.65
C LEU A 139 -18.02 -13.99 -15.17
N CYS A 140 -17.14 -13.14 -14.66
CA CYS A 140 -17.17 -12.66 -13.29
C CYS A 140 -17.51 -11.17 -13.26
N THR A 141 -18.65 -10.79 -12.69
CA THR A 141 -19.09 -9.39 -12.64
C THR A 141 -18.16 -8.51 -11.79
N VAL A 142 -17.52 -9.04 -10.73
CA VAL A 142 -16.48 -8.30 -9.98
C VAL A 142 -15.31 -7.92 -10.88
N LYS A 143 -14.83 -8.84 -11.73
CA LYS A 143 -13.72 -8.55 -12.67
C LYS A 143 -14.13 -7.57 -13.75
N LEU A 144 -15.36 -7.70 -14.25
CA LEU A 144 -15.92 -6.80 -15.25
C LEU A 144 -16.08 -5.40 -14.64
N ALA A 145 -16.70 -5.27 -13.47
CA ALA A 145 -16.85 -3.99 -12.76
C ALA A 145 -15.52 -3.29 -12.52
N ARG A 146 -14.51 -4.02 -12.04
CA ARG A 146 -13.14 -3.47 -11.84
C ARG A 146 -12.47 -3.00 -13.12
N ARG A 147 -12.89 -3.51 -14.28
CA ARG A 147 -12.36 -3.12 -15.59
C ARG A 147 -13.08 -1.93 -16.16
N VAL A 148 -14.39 -1.86 -15.95
CA VAL A 148 -15.32 -0.87 -16.54
C VAL A 148 -15.39 0.40 -15.69
N LEU A 149 -15.42 0.24 -14.37
CA LEU A 149 -15.61 1.33 -13.41
C LEU A 149 -14.27 1.77 -12.82
N GLY A 150 -14.05 3.08 -12.75
CA GLY A 150 -12.92 3.68 -12.05
C GLY A 150 -12.97 3.41 -10.54
N ARG A 151 -11.82 3.44 -9.86
CA ARG A 151 -11.78 3.30 -8.39
C ARG A 151 -12.48 4.44 -7.67
N ASP A 152 -12.48 5.63 -8.26
CA ASP A 152 -13.15 6.82 -7.71
C ASP A 152 -14.66 6.72 -7.87
N GLU A 153 -15.15 6.11 -8.97
CA GLU A 153 -16.56 5.86 -9.24
C GLU A 153 -17.10 4.69 -8.38
N ALA A 154 -16.36 3.58 -8.30
CA ALA A 154 -16.72 2.38 -7.54
C ALA A 154 -15.64 2.02 -6.53
N PRO A 155 -15.57 2.66 -5.35
CA PRO A 155 -14.61 2.32 -4.31
C PRO A 155 -14.77 0.87 -3.83
N SER A 156 -16.02 0.37 -3.80
CA SER A 156 -16.39 -1.00 -3.46
C SER A 156 -17.00 -1.71 -4.67
N VAL A 157 -16.69 -3.00 -4.82
CA VAL A 157 -17.33 -3.89 -5.81
C VAL A 157 -18.12 -5.01 -5.13
N LYS A 158 -18.56 -4.82 -3.89
CA LYS A 158 -19.57 -5.71 -3.28
C LYS A 158 -20.86 -5.61 -4.07
N LEU A 159 -21.64 -6.69 -4.14
CA LEU A 159 -22.88 -6.73 -4.93
C LEU A 159 -23.84 -5.60 -4.53
N SER A 160 -24.07 -5.40 -3.23
CA SER A 160 -24.92 -4.33 -2.72
C SER A 160 -24.46 -2.93 -3.13
N ALA A 161 -23.14 -2.68 -3.12
CA ALA A 161 -22.60 -1.40 -3.52
C ALA A 161 -22.72 -1.15 -5.02
N LEU A 162 -22.50 -2.20 -5.86
CA LEU A 162 -22.66 -2.10 -7.30
C LEU A 162 -24.13 -2.01 -7.70
N ALA A 163 -25.03 -2.75 -7.05
CA ALA A 163 -26.46 -2.67 -7.27
C ALA A 163 -26.97 -1.23 -7.03
N ALA A 164 -26.60 -0.62 -5.90
CA ALA A 164 -26.94 0.76 -5.60
C ALA A 164 -26.32 1.76 -6.59
N LEU A 165 -25.04 1.59 -6.94
CA LEU A 165 -24.32 2.50 -7.87
C LEU A 165 -24.90 2.46 -9.29
N LEU A 166 -25.28 1.27 -9.76
CA LEU A 166 -25.74 1.04 -11.13
C LEU A 166 -27.25 1.10 -11.29
N GLY A 167 -27.99 1.36 -10.19
CA GLY A 167 -29.45 1.48 -10.20
C GLY A 167 -30.15 0.16 -10.50
N ALA A 168 -29.69 -0.95 -9.88
CA ALA A 168 -30.35 -2.24 -9.99
C ALA A 168 -31.76 -2.19 -9.41
N ASP A 169 -32.71 -2.83 -10.07
CA ASP A 169 -34.09 -2.93 -9.61
C ASP A 169 -34.22 -3.88 -8.43
N THR A 170 -33.33 -4.89 -8.35
CA THR A 170 -33.31 -5.89 -7.28
C THR A 170 -32.28 -5.51 -6.21
N THR A 171 -32.71 -5.51 -4.94
CA THR A 171 -31.79 -5.34 -3.79
C THR A 171 -31.26 -6.69 -3.34
N PRO A 172 -29.94 -6.88 -3.20
CA PRO A 172 -29.36 -8.08 -2.62
C PRO A 172 -29.80 -8.31 -1.18
N THR A 173 -30.18 -9.56 -0.84
CA THR A 173 -30.75 -9.91 0.46
C THR A 173 -30.02 -11.06 1.18
N HIS A 174 -28.92 -11.56 0.64
CA HIS A 174 -28.28 -12.82 1.02
C HIS A 174 -29.22 -14.03 0.87
N ARG A 175 -30.04 -14.01 -0.19
CA ARG A 175 -30.81 -15.13 -0.71
C ARG A 175 -30.37 -15.35 -2.15
N ALA A 176 -30.00 -16.57 -2.47
CA ALA A 176 -29.33 -16.88 -3.72
C ALA A 176 -30.08 -16.41 -4.97
N LEU A 177 -31.42 -16.54 -5.00
CA LEU A 177 -32.19 -16.08 -6.18
C LEU A 177 -32.26 -14.57 -6.30
N ASP A 178 -32.42 -13.84 -5.18
CA ASP A 178 -32.44 -12.37 -5.20
C ASP A 178 -31.06 -11.81 -5.56
N ASP A 179 -29.98 -12.41 -5.05
CA ASP A 179 -28.60 -12.00 -5.36
C ASP A 179 -28.24 -12.33 -6.82
N ALA A 180 -28.77 -13.43 -7.38
CA ALA A 180 -28.67 -13.74 -8.80
C ALA A 180 -29.41 -12.68 -9.66
N ARG A 181 -30.62 -12.27 -9.28
CA ARG A 181 -31.39 -11.20 -9.97
C ARG A 181 -30.65 -9.86 -9.92
N ALA A 182 -30.19 -9.44 -8.74
CA ALA A 182 -29.38 -8.22 -8.60
C ALA A 182 -28.09 -8.31 -9.43
N THR A 183 -27.49 -9.48 -9.55
CA THR A 183 -26.30 -9.71 -10.39
C THR A 183 -26.64 -9.62 -11.88
N VAL A 184 -27.87 -9.99 -12.32
CA VAL A 184 -28.35 -9.76 -13.70
C VAL A 184 -28.41 -8.26 -14.00
N ASP A 185 -28.99 -7.46 -13.10
CA ASP A 185 -29.09 -6.01 -13.29
C ASP A 185 -27.70 -5.38 -13.38
N VAL A 186 -26.79 -5.75 -12.48
CA VAL A 186 -25.37 -5.32 -12.52
C VAL A 186 -24.69 -5.75 -13.81
N LEU A 187 -24.91 -6.98 -14.30
CA LEU A 187 -24.35 -7.48 -15.56
C LEU A 187 -24.82 -6.64 -16.73
N HIS A 188 -26.13 -6.39 -16.85
CA HIS A 188 -26.71 -5.60 -17.95
C HIS A 188 -26.18 -4.16 -17.95
N ALA A 189 -26.09 -3.51 -16.79
CA ALA A 189 -25.54 -2.17 -16.67
C ALA A 189 -24.06 -2.12 -17.08
N LEU A 190 -23.26 -3.12 -16.70
CA LEU A 190 -21.85 -3.21 -17.09
C LEU A 190 -21.69 -3.49 -18.59
N ILE A 191 -22.51 -4.37 -19.18
CA ILE A 191 -22.52 -4.64 -20.63
C ILE A 191 -22.90 -3.37 -21.39
N GLY A 192 -23.90 -2.61 -20.95
CA GLY A 192 -24.25 -1.33 -21.55
C GLY A 192 -23.09 -0.34 -21.58
N ARG A 193 -22.28 -0.28 -20.51
CA ARG A 193 -21.11 0.61 -20.44
C ARG A 193 -19.98 0.16 -21.37
N VAL A 194 -19.70 -1.14 -21.50
CA VAL A 194 -18.65 -1.63 -22.42
C VAL A 194 -19.09 -1.54 -23.88
N GLY A 195 -20.39 -1.61 -24.18
CA GLY A 195 -20.93 -1.36 -25.49
C GLY A 195 -20.54 0.00 -26.05
N ASN A 196 -20.53 1.04 -25.21
CA ASN A 196 -20.07 2.38 -25.58
C ASN A 196 -18.53 2.43 -25.83
N GLN A 197 -17.79 1.39 -25.48
CA GLN A 197 -16.35 1.25 -25.71
C GLN A 197 -16.03 0.31 -26.88
N GLY A 198 -17.04 -0.09 -27.67
CA GLY A 198 -16.89 -0.92 -28.87
C GLY A 198 -16.87 -2.42 -28.59
N VAL A 199 -17.32 -2.89 -27.44
CA VAL A 199 -17.43 -4.32 -27.09
C VAL A 199 -18.86 -4.78 -27.35
N HIS A 200 -19.09 -5.54 -28.45
CA HIS A 200 -20.42 -5.92 -28.90
C HIS A 200 -20.64 -7.43 -29.01
N SER A 201 -19.57 -8.22 -28.91
CA SER A 201 -19.62 -9.68 -28.98
C SER A 201 -19.07 -10.36 -27.71
N LEU A 202 -19.45 -11.63 -27.53
CA LEU A 202 -18.96 -12.43 -26.40
C LEU A 202 -17.44 -12.61 -26.41
N PRO A 203 -16.78 -12.94 -27.54
CA PRO A 203 -15.32 -13.01 -27.59
C PRO A 203 -14.64 -11.68 -27.18
N GLU A 204 -15.13 -10.55 -27.65
CA GLU A 204 -14.61 -9.23 -27.28
C GLU A 204 -14.78 -8.96 -25.78
N LEU A 205 -15.93 -9.30 -25.20
CA LEU A 205 -16.17 -9.16 -23.76
C LEU A 205 -15.22 -10.05 -22.94
N LEU A 206 -14.97 -11.27 -23.37
CA LEU A 206 -14.05 -12.19 -22.71
C LEU A 206 -12.59 -11.73 -22.86
N ASP A 207 -12.21 -11.16 -23.99
CA ASP A 207 -10.88 -10.59 -24.23
C ASP A 207 -10.67 -9.27 -23.49
N TYR A 208 -11.76 -8.52 -23.29
CA TYR A 208 -11.73 -7.29 -22.49
C TYR A 208 -11.36 -7.56 -21.02
N LEU A 209 -11.59 -8.78 -20.52
CA LEU A 209 -11.23 -9.18 -19.16
C LEU A 209 -9.74 -9.57 -19.05
N PRO A 210 -9.10 -9.26 -17.92
CA PRO A 210 -7.70 -9.68 -17.69
C PRO A 210 -7.59 -11.20 -17.70
N ARG A 211 -6.88 -11.76 -18.67
CA ARG A 211 -6.55 -13.20 -18.70
C ARG A 211 -5.31 -13.47 -17.83
N VAL A 212 -5.38 -14.49 -16.98
CA VAL A 212 -4.18 -15.07 -16.34
C VAL A 212 -3.53 -15.97 -17.39
N SER A 213 -2.28 -15.68 -17.77
CA SER A 213 -1.56 -16.51 -18.73
C SER A 213 -1.39 -17.95 -18.19
N SER A 214 -1.27 -18.93 -19.10
CA SER A 214 -0.96 -20.32 -18.72
C SER A 214 0.34 -20.42 -17.92
N GLU A 215 1.35 -19.62 -18.27
CA GLU A 215 2.62 -19.51 -17.58
C GLU A 215 2.48 -18.98 -16.14
N GLN A 216 1.65 -17.94 -15.95
CA GLN A 216 1.36 -17.44 -14.60
C GLN A 216 0.65 -18.49 -13.73
N ARG A 217 -0.25 -19.30 -14.33
CA ARG A 217 -0.92 -20.39 -13.60
C ARG A 217 0.06 -21.51 -13.22
N ALA A 218 0.96 -21.89 -14.11
CA ALA A 218 1.99 -22.89 -13.84
C ALA A 218 2.89 -22.49 -12.67
N LYS A 219 3.18 -21.19 -12.52
CA LYS A 219 4.03 -20.66 -11.44
C LYS A 219 3.33 -20.56 -10.07
N ARG A 220 2.04 -20.90 -9.94
CA ARG A 220 1.35 -20.95 -8.62
C ARG A 220 2.00 -21.90 -7.62
N THR A 221 2.70 -22.92 -8.12
CA THR A 221 3.46 -23.89 -7.29
C THR A 221 4.58 -23.20 -6.53
N LEU A 222 5.13 -22.08 -7.02
CA LEU A 222 6.17 -21.31 -6.34
C LEU A 222 5.74 -20.76 -4.98
N ALA A 223 4.42 -20.66 -4.72
CA ALA A 223 3.89 -20.23 -3.44
C ALA A 223 3.49 -21.39 -2.51
N SER A 224 3.60 -22.65 -2.94
CA SER A 224 3.06 -23.80 -2.19
C SER A 224 3.79 -24.08 -0.88
N HIS A 225 5.10 -23.86 -0.85
CA HIS A 225 5.98 -24.10 0.30
C HIS A 225 5.99 -22.95 1.31
N LEU A 226 5.39 -21.80 0.98
CA LEU A 226 5.41 -20.62 1.85
C LEU A 226 4.52 -20.82 3.08
N PRO A 227 4.96 -20.36 4.27
CA PRO A 227 4.15 -20.40 5.50
C PRO A 227 2.99 -19.39 5.47
N ARG A 228 2.07 -19.53 6.42
CA ARG A 228 0.98 -18.57 6.68
C ARG A 228 1.33 -17.64 7.85
N SER A 229 2.54 -17.16 7.87
CA SER A 229 3.10 -16.27 8.89
C SER A 229 3.44 -14.90 8.32
N PRO A 230 3.59 -13.87 9.15
CA PRO A 230 4.17 -12.60 8.74
C PRO A 230 5.60 -12.78 8.23
N GLY A 231 6.02 -11.97 7.26
CA GLY A 231 7.40 -12.03 6.80
C GLY A 231 7.67 -11.24 5.53
N VAL A 232 8.87 -11.47 5.01
CA VAL A 232 9.37 -10.89 3.76
C VAL A 232 9.50 -11.99 2.72
N TYR A 233 9.09 -11.73 1.49
CA TYR A 233 9.28 -12.62 0.36
C TYR A 233 10.14 -11.97 -0.72
N LEU A 234 10.95 -12.79 -1.40
CA LEU A 234 11.86 -12.37 -2.45
C LEU A 234 11.57 -13.19 -3.71
N PHE A 235 11.22 -12.52 -4.80
CA PHE A 235 11.18 -13.16 -6.12
C PHE A 235 12.59 -13.20 -6.70
N ARG A 236 13.05 -14.38 -7.12
CA ARG A 236 14.34 -14.57 -7.77
C ARG A 236 14.17 -14.90 -9.23
N GLY A 237 15.09 -14.38 -10.03
CA GLY A 237 15.18 -14.63 -11.47
C GLY A 237 16.04 -15.84 -11.83
N PRO A 238 16.26 -16.07 -13.14
CA PRO A 238 17.01 -17.21 -13.64
C PRO A 238 18.48 -17.29 -13.19
N SER A 239 19.11 -16.13 -12.96
CA SER A 239 20.51 -16.03 -12.47
C SER A 239 20.61 -15.87 -10.95
N ASP A 240 19.55 -16.26 -10.22
CA ASP A 240 19.42 -16.14 -8.76
C ASP A 240 19.39 -14.68 -8.24
N GLU A 241 19.28 -13.71 -9.13
CA GLU A 241 19.15 -12.30 -8.79
C GLU A 241 17.79 -12.01 -8.10
N VAL A 242 17.79 -11.10 -7.12
CA VAL A 242 16.56 -10.66 -6.48
C VAL A 242 15.84 -9.66 -7.37
N LEU A 243 14.70 -10.07 -7.93
CA LEU A 243 13.86 -9.25 -8.80
C LEU A 243 12.99 -8.29 -8.01
N TYR A 244 12.42 -8.76 -6.92
CA TYR A 244 11.46 -8.00 -6.10
C TYR A 244 11.47 -8.47 -4.65
N VAL A 245 11.34 -7.54 -3.72
CA VAL A 245 11.17 -7.78 -2.28
C VAL A 245 9.84 -7.18 -1.84
N GLY A 246 9.12 -7.86 -0.97
CA GLY A 246 7.88 -7.34 -0.39
C GLY A 246 7.52 -8.02 0.92
N THR A 247 6.62 -7.39 1.69
CA THR A 247 6.13 -7.88 2.98
C THR A 247 4.71 -8.44 2.90
N ALA A 248 4.40 -9.31 3.83
CA ALA A 248 3.05 -9.83 4.02
C ALA A 248 2.77 -10.17 5.49
N SER A 249 1.52 -10.09 5.90
CA SER A 249 1.01 -10.69 7.15
C SER A 249 0.73 -12.20 7.01
N ASP A 250 0.51 -12.66 5.79
CA ASP A 250 0.41 -14.08 5.38
C ASP A 250 1.16 -14.22 4.06
N LEU A 251 2.38 -14.78 4.14
CA LEU A 251 3.29 -14.94 3.01
C LEU A 251 2.66 -15.75 1.87
N ARG A 252 2.05 -16.91 2.20
CA ARG A 252 1.44 -17.79 1.18
C ARG A 252 0.31 -17.11 0.45
N ARG A 253 -0.63 -16.49 1.18
CA ARG A 253 -1.78 -15.78 0.59
C ARG A 253 -1.31 -14.64 -0.30
N ARG A 254 -0.37 -13.83 0.17
CA ARG A 254 0.14 -12.66 -0.57
C ARG A 254 0.84 -13.05 -1.86
N VAL A 255 1.73 -14.03 -1.80
CA VAL A 255 2.51 -14.46 -2.98
C VAL A 255 1.60 -15.16 -4.01
N ARG A 256 0.62 -15.97 -3.57
CA ARG A 256 -0.38 -16.56 -4.48
C ARG A 256 -1.15 -15.51 -5.29
N ASN A 257 -1.39 -14.32 -4.73
CA ASN A 257 -2.12 -13.27 -5.41
C ASN A 257 -1.39 -12.72 -6.66
N TYR A 258 -0.06 -12.82 -6.73
CA TYR A 258 0.70 -12.46 -7.93
C TYR A 258 0.44 -13.39 -9.11
N PHE A 259 0.03 -14.62 -8.86
CA PHE A 259 -0.27 -15.65 -9.85
C PHE A 259 -1.77 -15.73 -10.19
N THR A 260 -2.57 -14.77 -9.73
CA THR A 260 -4.00 -14.68 -10.01
C THR A 260 -4.32 -13.48 -10.89
N GLY A 261 -5.50 -13.43 -11.49
CA GLY A 261 -5.95 -12.30 -12.30
C GLY A 261 -6.12 -10.97 -11.56
N SER A 262 -5.97 -10.96 -10.21
CA SER A 262 -6.02 -9.74 -9.40
C SER A 262 -4.79 -8.84 -9.56
N GLU A 263 -3.66 -9.36 -10.08
CA GLU A 263 -2.47 -8.55 -10.36
C GLU A 263 -2.60 -7.90 -11.75
N THR A 264 -2.95 -6.63 -11.78
CA THR A 264 -3.18 -5.86 -13.01
C THR A 264 -1.97 -5.07 -13.49
N ARG A 265 -0.96 -4.84 -12.63
CA ARG A 265 0.21 -4.03 -12.95
C ARG A 265 1.14 -4.74 -13.93
N GLY A 266 1.30 -4.20 -15.16
CA GLY A 266 2.12 -4.79 -16.23
C GLY A 266 3.54 -5.16 -15.77
N ARG A 267 4.21 -4.25 -15.04
CA ARG A 267 5.55 -4.49 -14.50
C ARG A 267 5.63 -5.68 -13.52
N MET A 268 4.57 -5.92 -12.73
CA MET A 268 4.52 -7.08 -11.84
C MET A 268 4.27 -8.37 -12.61
N LYS A 269 3.50 -8.33 -13.69
CA LYS A 269 3.32 -9.48 -14.60
C LYS A 269 4.65 -9.87 -15.26
N GLU A 270 5.42 -8.89 -15.71
CA GLU A 270 6.78 -9.10 -16.24
C GLU A 270 7.70 -9.75 -15.20
N MET A 271 7.73 -9.20 -13.98
CA MET A 271 8.50 -9.78 -12.87
C MET A 271 8.10 -11.23 -12.60
N VAL A 272 6.79 -11.52 -12.55
CA VAL A 272 6.27 -12.89 -12.35
C VAL A 272 6.66 -13.81 -13.50
N ALA A 273 6.66 -13.32 -14.74
CA ALA A 273 7.10 -14.10 -15.90
C ALA A 273 8.58 -14.50 -15.80
N LEU A 274 9.44 -13.63 -15.28
CA LEU A 274 10.87 -13.88 -15.07
C LEU A 274 11.15 -14.74 -13.83
N ALA A 275 10.30 -14.69 -12.80
CA ALA A 275 10.54 -15.36 -11.53
C ALA A 275 10.64 -16.89 -11.69
N THR A 276 11.68 -17.47 -11.12
CA THR A 276 11.95 -18.92 -11.08
C THR A 276 11.76 -19.52 -9.69
N ARG A 277 11.96 -18.71 -8.64
CA ARG A 277 11.86 -19.11 -7.24
C ARG A 277 11.32 -17.96 -6.38
N VAL A 278 10.71 -18.32 -5.26
CA VAL A 278 10.34 -17.37 -4.21
C VAL A 278 10.96 -17.81 -2.90
N ASP A 279 11.88 -17.00 -2.38
CA ASP A 279 12.42 -17.18 -1.04
C ASP A 279 11.59 -16.38 -0.03
N HIS A 280 11.73 -16.71 1.26
CA HIS A 280 11.06 -15.98 2.31
C HIS A 280 11.88 -15.95 3.59
N VAL A 281 11.58 -14.96 4.42
CA VAL A 281 12.06 -14.85 5.79
C VAL A 281 10.83 -14.67 6.67
N GLU A 282 10.57 -15.62 7.55
CA GLU A 282 9.50 -15.48 8.55
C GLU A 282 9.89 -14.41 9.56
N CYS A 283 8.93 -13.61 9.97
CA CYS A 283 9.08 -12.55 10.95
C CYS A 283 8.07 -12.73 12.07
N ALA A 284 8.43 -12.28 13.27
CA ALA A 284 7.56 -12.40 14.43
C ALA A 284 6.25 -11.59 14.24
N HIS A 285 6.36 -10.39 13.67
CA HIS A 285 5.22 -9.50 13.42
C HIS A 285 5.52 -8.48 12.29
N PRO A 286 4.53 -7.68 11.86
CA PRO A 286 4.68 -6.77 10.71
C PRO A 286 5.78 -5.71 10.84
N LEU A 287 6.13 -5.25 12.05
CA LEU A 287 7.25 -4.32 12.23
C LEU A 287 8.56 -4.95 11.79
N GLU A 288 8.87 -6.16 12.26
CA GLU A 288 10.09 -6.86 11.86
C GLU A 288 10.12 -7.09 10.34
N ALA A 289 8.99 -7.50 9.76
CA ALA A 289 8.89 -7.67 8.31
C ALA A 289 9.20 -6.36 7.56
N GLY A 290 8.65 -5.22 8.01
CA GLY A 290 8.91 -3.91 7.41
C GLY A 290 10.39 -3.48 7.50
N VAL A 291 11.04 -3.70 8.63
CA VAL A 291 12.47 -3.38 8.80
C VAL A 291 13.35 -4.31 7.95
N ARG A 292 13.05 -5.61 7.93
CA ARG A 292 13.79 -6.57 7.09
C ARG A 292 13.62 -6.27 5.60
N GLU A 293 12.42 -5.86 5.16
CA GLU A 293 12.20 -5.40 3.79
C GLU A 293 13.15 -4.25 3.44
N LEU A 294 13.20 -3.19 4.27
CA LEU A 294 14.08 -2.04 4.03
C LEU A 294 15.56 -2.45 3.92
N ARG A 295 16.03 -3.32 4.81
CA ARG A 295 17.40 -3.83 4.80
C ARG A 295 17.69 -4.65 3.55
N LEU A 296 16.76 -5.53 3.14
CA LEU A 296 16.90 -6.34 1.92
C LEU A 296 16.80 -5.50 0.63
N LEU A 297 15.95 -4.47 0.61
CA LEU A 297 15.87 -3.52 -0.50
C LEU A 297 17.19 -2.77 -0.71
N SER A 298 17.83 -2.35 0.38
CA SER A 298 19.14 -1.68 0.33
C SER A 298 20.26 -2.63 -0.09
N ALA A 299 20.24 -3.88 0.38
CA ALA A 299 21.27 -4.86 0.09
C ALA A 299 21.23 -5.36 -1.36
N HIS A 300 20.03 -5.62 -1.90
CA HIS A 300 19.87 -6.25 -3.22
C HIS A 300 19.51 -5.27 -4.34
N VAL A 301 19.06 -4.07 -4.04
CA VAL A 301 18.65 -3.04 -5.04
C VAL A 301 17.75 -3.63 -6.14
N PRO A 302 16.63 -4.33 -5.82
CA PRO A 302 15.90 -5.13 -6.79
C PRO A 302 15.32 -4.28 -7.92
N PRO A 303 15.35 -4.72 -9.19
CA PRO A 303 14.94 -3.91 -10.35
C PRO A 303 13.45 -3.54 -10.31
N TYR A 304 12.59 -4.40 -9.79
CA TYR A 304 11.15 -4.18 -9.79
C TYR A 304 10.60 -3.38 -8.60
N ASN A 305 11.40 -3.14 -7.54
CA ASN A 305 11.06 -2.17 -6.50
C ASN A 305 11.37 -0.73 -6.98
N ARG A 306 10.53 0.23 -6.63
CA ARG A 306 10.72 1.64 -7.00
C ARG A 306 11.26 2.51 -5.87
N ARG A 307 10.95 2.17 -4.61
CA ARG A 307 11.25 2.96 -3.41
C ARG A 307 12.21 2.20 -2.50
N SER A 308 12.81 2.93 -1.57
CA SER A 308 13.58 2.40 -0.43
C SER A 308 14.83 1.58 -0.77
N LYS A 309 15.31 1.66 -2.02
CA LYS A 309 16.56 1.00 -2.45
C LYS A 309 17.81 1.71 -1.92
N PHE A 310 17.69 2.99 -1.65
CA PHE A 310 18.79 3.86 -1.25
C PHE A 310 18.34 4.73 -0.08
N PRO A 311 18.21 4.17 1.13
CA PRO A 311 17.60 4.86 2.28
C PRO A 311 18.34 6.14 2.69
N MET A 312 19.65 6.22 2.42
CA MET A 312 20.46 7.41 2.71
C MET A 312 20.53 8.41 1.54
N ARG A 313 19.90 8.11 0.40
CA ARG A 313 19.97 8.93 -0.84
C ARG A 313 18.98 10.09 -0.84
N GLY A 314 18.88 10.81 0.28
CA GLY A 314 18.10 12.05 0.39
C GLY A 314 18.95 13.28 0.09
N TRP A 315 18.30 14.46 0.10
CA TRP A 315 18.97 15.73 0.16
C TRP A 315 19.01 16.20 1.61
N TRP A 316 20.17 16.68 2.04
CA TRP A 316 20.40 17.15 3.40
C TRP A 316 20.87 18.59 3.40
N VAL A 317 20.48 19.33 4.41
CA VAL A 317 20.96 20.68 4.67
C VAL A 317 21.95 20.60 5.82
N THR A 318 23.19 21.03 5.58
CA THR A 318 24.27 20.98 6.59
C THR A 318 25.00 22.32 6.64
N LEU A 319 25.60 22.62 7.77
CA LEU A 319 26.55 23.75 7.90
C LEU A 319 27.88 23.35 7.28
N THR A 320 28.49 24.28 6.53
CA THR A 320 29.85 24.11 5.97
C THR A 320 30.90 24.27 7.07
N ASP A 321 32.02 23.56 6.91
CA ASP A 321 33.20 23.68 7.76
C ASP A 321 34.13 24.74 7.21
N GLU A 322 33.89 25.99 7.61
CA GLU A 322 34.65 27.18 7.23
C GLU A 322 34.53 28.29 8.30
N ALA A 323 35.35 29.34 8.23
CA ALA A 323 35.37 30.42 9.23
C ALA A 323 34.00 31.11 9.40
N PHE A 324 33.30 31.31 8.27
CA PHE A 324 31.93 31.83 8.24
C PHE A 324 30.98 30.77 7.68
N PRO A 325 30.52 29.80 8.50
CA PRO A 325 29.67 28.71 8.05
C PRO A 325 28.41 29.19 7.37
N ARG A 326 27.98 28.47 6.34
CA ARG A 326 26.72 28.65 5.63
C ARG A 326 26.01 27.32 5.48
N LEU A 327 24.76 27.35 5.10
CA LEU A 327 24.06 26.14 4.75
C LEU A 327 24.40 25.66 3.34
N SER A 328 24.56 24.36 3.21
CA SER A 328 24.82 23.66 1.95
C SER A 328 23.88 22.47 1.79
N VAL A 329 23.39 22.27 0.57
CA VAL A 329 22.52 21.13 0.23
C VAL A 329 23.39 20.02 -0.35
N VAL A 330 23.48 18.91 0.38
CA VAL A 330 24.40 17.79 0.10
C VAL A 330 23.66 16.45 0.02
N ARG A 331 24.34 15.44 -0.49
CA ARG A 331 23.87 14.04 -0.46
C ARG A 331 24.41 13.23 0.72
N THR A 332 25.59 13.59 1.19
CA THR A 332 26.23 12.96 2.35
C THR A 332 26.14 13.93 3.52
N PRO A 333 25.34 13.64 4.54
CA PRO A 333 25.13 14.55 5.66
C PRO A 333 26.28 14.54 6.66
N THR A 334 26.39 15.61 7.44
CA THR A 334 27.19 15.71 8.67
C THR A 334 26.32 15.44 9.89
N ALA A 335 26.89 15.43 11.10
CA ALA A 335 26.17 15.10 12.34
C ALA A 335 24.90 15.94 12.57
N ASP A 336 24.97 17.26 12.33
CA ASP A 336 23.87 18.21 12.56
C ASP A 336 23.15 18.55 11.24
N ALA A 337 22.75 17.55 10.47
CA ALA A 337 22.07 17.78 9.20
C ALA A 337 20.55 17.75 9.36
N LEU A 338 19.87 18.66 8.69
CA LEU A 338 18.41 18.66 8.53
C LEU A 338 18.03 17.88 7.28
N GLY A 339 17.17 16.88 7.44
CA GLY A 339 16.69 16.05 6.32
C GLY A 339 16.36 14.60 6.75
N PRO A 340 16.30 13.65 5.80
CA PRO A 340 16.44 13.83 4.37
C PRO A 340 15.22 14.45 3.70
N PHE A 341 15.44 15.32 2.73
CA PHE A 341 14.43 15.84 1.83
C PHE A 341 14.32 14.98 0.56
N ARG A 342 13.11 14.91 -0.01
CA ARG A 342 12.87 14.13 -1.24
C ARG A 342 13.37 14.87 -2.48
N SER A 343 13.25 16.19 -2.51
CA SER A 343 13.71 17.03 -3.62
C SER A 343 14.83 17.96 -3.18
N ARG A 344 15.68 18.37 -4.15
CA ARG A 344 16.69 19.38 -3.92
C ARG A 344 16.06 20.74 -3.66
N THR A 345 14.94 21.03 -4.31
CA THR A 345 14.19 22.29 -4.14
C THR A 345 13.74 22.46 -2.71
N ASP A 346 13.06 21.45 -2.12
CA ASP A 346 12.60 21.51 -0.72
C ASP A 346 13.76 21.72 0.25
N ALA A 347 14.91 21.07 0.00
CA ALA A 347 16.11 21.25 0.81
C ALA A 347 16.69 22.67 0.66
N THR A 348 16.66 23.24 -0.55
CA THR A 348 17.15 24.60 -0.81
C THR A 348 16.23 25.64 -0.17
N ASP A 349 14.92 25.46 -0.25
CA ASP A 349 13.95 26.36 0.37
C ASP A 349 14.04 26.31 1.91
N ALA A 350 14.23 25.12 2.48
CA ALA A 350 14.49 24.96 3.91
C ALA A 350 15.80 25.66 4.32
N ALA A 351 16.88 25.45 3.57
CA ALA A 351 18.17 26.12 3.82
C ALA A 351 18.05 27.65 3.75
N ALA A 352 17.35 28.17 2.77
CA ALA A 352 17.11 29.62 2.62
C ALA A 352 16.31 30.17 3.81
N THR A 353 15.27 29.44 4.25
CA THR A 353 14.42 29.86 5.38
C THR A 353 15.21 29.83 6.70
N VAL A 354 16.01 28.79 6.94
CA VAL A 354 16.88 28.73 8.13
C VAL A 354 17.93 29.85 8.07
N ALA A 355 18.55 30.09 6.91
CA ALA A 355 19.56 31.17 6.77
C ALA A 355 18.95 32.54 7.07
N GLU A 356 17.76 32.85 6.57
CA GLU A 356 17.04 34.10 6.77
C GLU A 356 16.77 34.36 8.27
N PHE A 357 16.25 33.39 8.99
CA PHE A 357 15.82 33.58 10.38
C PHE A 357 16.86 33.23 11.44
N CYS A 358 17.99 32.61 11.04
CA CYS A 358 19.15 32.39 11.92
C CYS A 358 20.29 33.39 11.66
N GLY A 359 20.18 34.28 10.67
CA GLY A 359 21.19 35.25 10.36
C GLY A 359 22.43 34.68 9.66
N LEU A 360 22.26 33.60 8.88
CA LEU A 360 23.36 33.01 8.12
C LEU A 360 23.55 33.68 6.77
N ARG A 361 24.80 33.79 6.31
CA ARG A 361 25.10 34.24 4.96
C ARG A 361 24.60 33.25 3.91
N THR A 362 24.19 33.77 2.76
CA THR A 362 23.63 32.94 1.67
C THR A 362 24.57 32.80 0.47
N CYS A 363 25.67 33.60 0.42
CA CYS A 363 26.64 33.51 -0.67
C CYS A 363 27.37 32.17 -0.68
N THR A 364 27.72 31.68 -1.88
CA THR A 364 28.32 30.35 -2.07
C THR A 364 29.85 30.34 -2.01
N THR A 365 30.49 31.51 -1.98
CA THR A 365 31.94 31.65 -1.92
C THR A 365 32.46 31.10 -0.59
N ARG A 366 33.46 30.22 -0.64
CA ARG A 366 34.15 29.75 0.57
C ARG A 366 35.00 30.87 1.18
N ILE A 367 34.86 31.07 2.47
CA ILE A 367 35.63 32.07 3.21
C ILE A 367 36.47 31.33 4.23
N GLY A 368 37.79 31.30 3.98
CA GLY A 368 38.74 30.63 4.87
C GLY A 368 39.08 31.50 6.09
N LYS A 369 39.75 30.87 7.08
CA LYS A 369 40.20 31.54 8.30
C LYS A 369 41.18 32.67 7.94
N GLY A 370 40.93 33.88 8.46
CA GLY A 370 41.74 35.09 8.16
C GLY A 370 41.57 35.65 6.77
N GLN A 371 40.68 35.13 5.94
CA GLN A 371 40.36 35.68 4.64
C GLN A 371 39.24 36.72 4.76
N ARG A 372 39.46 37.91 4.15
CA ARG A 372 38.41 38.91 4.02
C ARG A 372 37.46 38.56 2.88
N HIS A 373 36.23 38.99 3.01
CA HIS A 373 35.24 38.94 1.93
C HIS A 373 35.81 39.60 0.65
N GLY A 374 35.65 38.96 -0.49
CA GLY A 374 36.07 39.50 -1.78
C GLY A 374 35.41 40.84 -2.09
N PRO A 375 36.10 41.71 -2.87
CA PRO A 375 35.69 43.10 -3.09
C PRO A 375 34.38 43.27 -3.89
N LYS A 376 33.81 42.23 -4.44
CA LYS A 376 32.57 42.26 -5.23
C LYS A 376 31.54 41.31 -4.62
N CYS A 377 30.86 41.71 -3.55
CA CYS A 377 29.78 40.97 -2.94
C CYS A 377 28.51 41.84 -2.86
N PRO A 378 27.54 41.73 -3.78
CA PRO A 378 26.37 42.60 -3.79
C PRO A 378 25.61 42.67 -2.44
N PRO A 379 25.41 41.57 -1.70
CA PRO A 379 24.81 41.65 -0.36
C PRO A 379 25.63 42.46 0.64
N ARG A 380 26.99 42.44 0.53
CA ARG A 380 27.88 43.27 1.37
C ARG A 380 27.76 44.73 1.03
N ASP A 381 27.75 45.05 -0.27
CA ASP A 381 27.73 46.41 -0.75
C ASP A 381 26.48 47.20 -0.33
N ILE A 382 25.35 46.47 -0.14
CA ILE A 382 24.09 47.07 0.36
C ILE A 382 23.88 46.85 1.88
N GLY A 383 24.91 46.40 2.61
CA GLY A 383 24.84 46.19 4.06
C GLY A 383 24.00 44.98 4.51
N GLY A 384 23.54 44.12 3.57
CA GLY A 384 22.68 42.97 3.86
C GLY A 384 23.41 41.66 4.15
N CYS A 385 24.75 41.63 4.23
CA CYS A 385 25.51 40.45 4.53
C CYS A 385 25.76 40.32 6.03
N PRO A 386 25.29 39.24 6.70
CA PRO A 386 25.53 39.03 8.14
C PRO A 386 27.02 38.94 8.51
N ALA A 387 27.89 38.56 7.58
CA ALA A 387 29.35 38.48 7.78
C ALA A 387 30.09 39.74 7.33
N ILE A 388 29.43 40.92 7.28
CA ILE A 388 29.98 42.18 6.75
C ILE A 388 31.14 42.72 7.58
N ALA A 389 31.10 42.45 8.89
CA ALA A 389 32.11 42.96 9.83
C ALA A 389 33.45 42.22 9.74
N ASP A 390 33.53 41.12 8.96
CA ASP A 390 34.66 40.20 8.94
C ASP A 390 35.03 39.69 10.39
N ASP A 391 34.05 39.73 11.31
CA ASP A 391 34.16 39.30 12.68
C ASP A 391 33.68 37.83 12.79
N GLU A 392 34.63 36.91 12.85
CA GLU A 392 34.37 35.47 12.97
C GLU A 392 33.69 35.14 14.29
N GLU A 393 34.05 35.82 15.38
CA GLU A 393 33.53 35.56 16.70
C GLU A 393 32.07 36.01 16.84
N GLY A 394 31.75 37.20 16.38
CA GLY A 394 30.39 37.72 16.34
C GLY A 394 29.48 36.91 15.40
N TYR A 395 30.03 36.40 14.29
CA TYR A 395 29.27 35.57 13.37
C TYR A 395 28.92 34.20 13.92
N ARG A 396 29.64 33.65 14.91
CA ARG A 396 29.39 32.33 15.51
C ARG A 396 27.97 32.15 16.05
N VAL A 397 27.33 33.23 16.46
CA VAL A 397 25.95 33.21 16.98
C VAL A 397 24.98 32.61 15.94
N ALA A 398 25.17 32.95 14.65
CA ALA A 398 24.27 32.50 13.59
C ALA A 398 24.30 30.97 13.33
N PRO A 399 25.46 30.33 13.13
CA PRO A 399 25.54 28.90 12.99
C PRO A 399 25.13 28.15 14.28
N GLU A 400 25.40 28.68 15.46
CA GLU A 400 24.93 28.05 16.72
C GLU A 400 23.41 28.12 16.85
N THR A 401 22.78 29.25 16.50
CA THR A 401 21.32 29.38 16.44
C THR A 401 20.71 28.38 15.45
N ALA A 402 21.34 28.16 14.29
CA ALA A 402 20.87 27.16 13.33
C ALA A 402 21.02 25.73 13.85
N ARG A 403 22.10 25.40 14.56
CA ARG A 403 22.28 24.09 15.22
C ARG A 403 21.24 23.88 16.31
N ALA A 404 21.02 24.88 17.17
CA ALA A 404 20.02 24.82 18.23
C ALA A 404 18.61 24.60 17.67
N LEU A 405 18.27 25.29 16.57
CA LEU A 405 17.00 25.08 15.87
C LEU A 405 16.89 23.63 15.33
N ILE A 406 17.93 23.12 14.65
CA ILE A 406 17.92 21.77 14.07
C ILE A 406 17.81 20.71 15.18
N ARG A 407 18.49 20.89 16.31
CA ARG A 407 18.44 19.98 17.45
C ARG A 407 17.17 20.11 18.30
N GLY A 408 16.39 21.19 18.12
CA GLY A 408 15.19 21.48 18.91
C GLY A 408 15.49 22.10 20.28
N GLU A 409 16.65 22.70 20.45
CA GLU A 409 17.09 23.39 21.67
C GLU A 409 16.49 24.81 21.75
N ASP A 410 16.20 25.44 20.60
CA ASP A 410 15.62 26.79 20.53
C ASP A 410 14.74 26.94 19.27
N ASP A 411 13.49 27.38 19.46
CA ASP A 411 12.53 27.66 18.41
C ASP A 411 12.40 29.16 18.04
N ALA A 412 13.25 30.02 18.63
CA ALA A 412 13.21 31.46 18.39
C ALA A 412 13.24 31.85 16.88
N PRO A 413 13.97 31.14 15.99
CA PRO A 413 13.88 31.42 14.55
C PRO A 413 12.48 31.18 13.97
N LEU A 414 11.76 30.15 14.41
CA LEU A 414 10.37 29.90 13.97
C LEU A 414 9.43 30.98 14.48
N ARG A 415 9.60 31.44 15.73
CA ARG A 415 8.82 32.54 16.29
C ARG A 415 9.05 33.84 15.53
N ARG A 416 10.30 34.17 15.14
CA ARG A 416 10.63 35.32 14.29
C ARG A 416 9.97 35.18 12.92
N ALA A 417 10.01 33.99 12.32
CA ALA A 417 9.38 33.72 11.03
C ALA A 417 7.86 33.93 11.08
N ARG A 418 7.21 33.46 12.15
CA ARG A 418 5.77 33.69 12.38
C ARG A 418 5.45 35.17 12.53
N ALA A 419 6.19 35.91 13.37
CA ALA A 419 6.01 37.35 13.52
C ALA A 419 6.13 38.10 12.18
N ARG A 420 7.09 37.66 11.34
CA ARG A 420 7.26 38.25 9.99
C ARG A 420 6.07 37.96 9.08
N ILE A 421 5.44 36.79 9.17
CA ILE A 421 4.21 36.48 8.44
C ILE A 421 3.06 37.39 8.88
N GLU A 422 2.94 37.61 10.19
CA GLU A 422 1.91 38.48 10.78
C GLU A 422 2.13 39.96 10.35
N GLU A 423 3.38 40.47 10.33
CA GLU A 423 3.71 41.78 9.81
C GLU A 423 3.37 41.97 8.32
N LEU A 424 3.68 40.96 7.50
CA LEU A 424 3.36 41.00 6.06
C LEU A 424 1.84 40.99 5.84
N ALA A 425 1.10 40.24 6.63
CA ALA A 425 -0.35 40.21 6.55
C ALA A 425 -0.98 41.53 7.01
N ALA A 426 -0.46 42.15 8.09
CA ALA A 426 -0.88 43.46 8.55
C ALA A 426 -0.59 44.60 7.54
N ALA A 427 0.46 44.42 6.73
CA ALA A 427 0.78 45.33 5.63
C ALA A 427 0.02 44.99 4.33
N GLU A 428 -0.99 44.10 4.38
CA GLU A 428 -1.78 43.65 3.23
C GLU A 428 -0.97 42.94 2.12
N LEU A 429 0.26 42.49 2.41
CA LEU A 429 1.12 41.75 1.49
C LEU A 429 0.79 40.25 1.55
N PHE A 430 -0.45 39.91 1.30
CA PHE A 430 -0.99 38.55 1.52
C PHE A 430 -0.28 37.45 0.73
N GLU A 431 0.12 37.72 -0.52
CA GLU A 431 0.86 36.72 -1.30
C GLU A 431 2.25 36.41 -0.72
N SER A 432 2.92 37.45 -0.19
CA SER A 432 4.25 37.31 0.43
C SER A 432 4.12 36.60 1.78
N ALA A 433 3.09 36.95 2.57
CA ALA A 433 2.75 36.25 3.81
C ALA A 433 2.45 34.76 3.56
N ALA A 434 1.64 34.44 2.54
CA ALA A 434 1.29 33.08 2.19
C ALA A 434 2.51 32.25 1.73
N ARG A 435 3.36 32.82 0.89
CA ARG A 435 4.62 32.17 0.45
C ARG A 435 5.55 31.87 1.62
N LEU A 436 5.72 32.82 2.55
CA LEU A 436 6.55 32.63 3.72
C LEU A 436 5.93 31.61 4.67
N ARG A 437 4.63 31.68 4.93
CA ARG A 437 3.88 30.69 5.72
C ARG A 437 4.11 29.28 5.20
N ASP A 438 3.97 29.06 3.89
CA ASP A 438 4.11 27.74 3.28
C ASP A 438 5.56 27.21 3.41
N ARG A 439 6.58 28.07 3.26
CA ARG A 439 7.99 27.71 3.48
C ARG A 439 8.25 27.32 4.93
N VAL A 440 7.75 28.12 5.88
CA VAL A 440 7.92 27.87 7.33
C VAL A 440 7.19 26.59 7.75
N ALA A 441 6.01 26.31 7.21
CA ALA A 441 5.29 25.07 7.49
C ALA A 441 6.05 23.82 7.00
N ILE A 442 6.63 23.86 5.80
CA ILE A 442 7.48 22.78 5.29
C ILE A 442 8.71 22.60 6.16
N LEU A 443 9.38 23.69 6.56
CA LEU A 443 10.53 23.64 7.46
C LEU A 443 10.16 23.06 8.83
N GLY A 444 9.07 23.52 9.46
CA GLY A 444 8.62 23.04 10.76
C GLY A 444 8.35 21.53 10.78
N LEU A 445 7.69 21.02 9.75
CA LEU A 445 7.46 19.57 9.61
C LEU A 445 8.76 18.78 9.38
N ALA A 446 9.71 19.35 8.65
CA ALA A 446 11.02 18.71 8.45
C ALA A 446 11.85 18.68 9.75
N LEU A 447 11.86 19.78 10.50
CA LEU A 447 12.50 19.88 11.81
C LEU A 447 11.88 18.89 12.80
N ARG A 448 10.56 18.90 12.94
CA ARG A 448 9.86 17.95 13.82
C ARG A 448 10.22 16.50 13.50
N ARG A 449 10.20 16.15 12.21
CA ARG A 449 10.55 14.81 11.78
C ARG A 449 11.96 14.42 12.19
N VAL A 450 12.97 15.27 11.93
CA VAL A 450 14.36 14.94 12.26
C VAL A 450 14.59 14.90 13.77
N GLN A 451 14.01 15.84 14.52
CA GLN A 451 14.11 15.89 15.98
C GLN A 451 13.52 14.65 16.64
N ARG A 452 12.35 14.23 16.21
CA ARG A 452 11.69 13.01 16.67
C ARG A 452 12.51 11.75 16.39
N LEU A 453 13.03 11.61 15.17
CA LEU A 453 13.88 10.48 14.81
C LEU A 453 15.21 10.51 15.56
N ALA A 454 15.78 11.68 15.77
CA ALA A 454 17.01 11.87 16.56
C ALA A 454 16.80 11.50 18.02
N ALA A 455 15.67 11.90 18.62
CA ALA A 455 15.30 11.53 19.99
C ALA A 455 15.19 10.01 20.15
N LEU A 456 14.60 9.30 19.19
CA LEU A 456 14.55 7.84 19.20
C LEU A 456 15.93 7.20 19.00
N ALA A 457 16.74 7.74 18.09
CA ALA A 457 18.10 7.26 17.86
C ALA A 457 19.04 7.50 19.05
N ALA A 458 18.75 8.53 19.87
CA ALA A 458 19.55 8.84 21.07
C ALA A 458 19.40 7.78 22.17
N VAL A 459 18.29 7.04 22.21
CA VAL A 459 18.06 5.99 23.21
C VAL A 459 18.95 4.78 22.92
N ASP A 460 19.80 4.39 23.88
CA ASP A 460 20.72 3.27 23.69
C ASP A 460 19.98 1.93 23.60
N GLU A 461 18.97 1.71 24.45
CA GLU A 461 18.08 0.56 24.37
C GLU A 461 16.64 0.94 24.79
N LEU A 462 15.68 0.57 23.99
CA LEU A 462 14.25 0.70 24.25
C LEU A 462 13.57 -0.63 23.93
N VAL A 463 12.80 -1.16 24.87
CA VAL A 463 11.93 -2.32 24.68
C VAL A 463 10.50 -1.87 24.77
N ALA A 464 9.73 -2.14 23.74
CA ALA A 464 8.31 -1.82 23.70
C ALA A 464 7.46 -3.06 23.38
N ALA A 465 6.22 -3.03 23.84
CA ALA A 465 5.24 -4.08 23.64
C ALA A 465 3.94 -3.52 23.10
N ARG A 466 3.27 -4.29 22.21
CA ARG A 466 1.94 -4.00 21.69
C ARG A 466 1.05 -5.25 21.83
N PRO A 467 -0.26 -5.11 22.15
CA PRO A 467 -1.17 -6.25 22.11
C PRO A 467 -1.19 -6.90 20.73
N ALA A 468 -1.04 -8.23 20.68
CA ALA A 468 -1.12 -8.99 19.43
C ALA A 468 -2.60 -9.23 19.06
N PRO A 469 -2.96 -9.21 17.75
CA PRO A 469 -4.34 -9.43 17.29
C PRO A 469 -4.98 -10.75 17.76
N GLU A 470 -4.17 -11.81 17.88
CA GLU A 470 -4.60 -13.15 18.32
C GLU A 470 -4.52 -13.34 19.86
N GLY A 471 -4.22 -12.27 20.59
CA GLY A 471 -3.95 -12.27 22.03
C GLY A 471 -2.49 -12.53 22.34
N GLY A 472 -2.04 -12.01 23.50
CA GLY A 472 -0.63 -11.97 23.88
C GLY A 472 0.01 -10.64 23.47
N TRP A 473 1.33 -10.63 23.20
CA TRP A 473 2.09 -9.41 22.99
C TRP A 473 3.10 -9.55 21.85
N GLU A 474 3.21 -8.51 21.02
CA GLU A 474 4.31 -8.27 20.09
C GLU A 474 5.37 -7.41 20.79
N PHE A 475 6.63 -7.76 20.65
CA PHE A 475 7.76 -7.03 21.26
C PHE A 475 8.74 -6.53 20.21
N ALA A 476 9.29 -5.36 20.47
CA ALA A 476 10.39 -4.78 19.72
C ALA A 476 11.51 -4.34 20.67
N VAL A 477 12.74 -4.77 20.40
CA VAL A 477 13.97 -4.28 21.04
C VAL A 477 14.65 -3.36 20.04
N VAL A 478 14.76 -2.08 20.39
CA VAL A 478 15.37 -1.04 19.57
C VAL A 478 16.65 -0.56 20.25
N ARG A 479 17.76 -0.55 19.51
CA ARG A 479 19.05 -0.04 19.99
C ARG A 479 19.56 1.05 19.06
N ALA A 480 19.84 2.23 19.61
CA ALA A 480 20.30 3.39 18.86
C ALA A 480 19.48 3.62 17.54
N GLY A 481 18.15 3.50 17.64
CA GLY A 481 17.22 3.71 16.53
C GLY A 481 17.11 2.57 15.51
N ARG A 482 17.75 1.41 15.74
CA ARG A 482 17.66 0.23 14.89
C ARG A 482 16.90 -0.88 15.59
N LEU A 483 16.08 -1.62 14.86
CA LEU A 483 15.42 -2.81 15.39
C LEU A 483 16.48 -3.90 15.60
N ALA A 484 16.80 -4.21 16.86
CA ALA A 484 17.82 -5.17 17.25
C ALA A 484 17.26 -6.58 17.48
N SER A 485 15.99 -6.69 17.90
CA SER A 485 15.27 -7.96 18.02
C SER A 485 13.77 -7.73 17.99
N ALA A 486 13.01 -8.76 17.63
CA ALA A 486 11.55 -8.75 17.61
C ALA A 486 11.01 -10.13 18.00
N GLY A 487 9.86 -10.19 18.64
CA GLY A 487 9.25 -11.45 19.05
C GLY A 487 7.80 -11.31 19.47
N VAL A 488 7.18 -12.44 19.77
CA VAL A 488 5.80 -12.49 20.26
C VAL A 488 5.69 -13.42 21.46
N SER A 489 4.87 -13.06 22.46
CA SER A 489 4.36 -13.99 23.43
C SER A 489 2.92 -14.35 23.10
N ARG A 490 2.60 -15.64 23.13
CA ARG A 490 1.23 -16.10 22.91
C ARG A 490 0.36 -15.84 24.14
N ARG A 491 -0.94 -15.83 23.96
CA ARG A 491 -1.91 -15.74 25.07
C ARG A 491 -1.61 -16.82 26.12
N GLY A 492 -1.54 -16.42 27.38
CA GLY A 492 -1.23 -17.30 28.51
C GLY A 492 0.25 -17.54 28.77
N VAL A 493 1.15 -17.06 27.94
CA VAL A 493 2.61 -17.11 28.17
C VAL A 493 3.04 -15.83 28.91
N ALA A 494 3.81 -16.00 30.00
CA ALA A 494 4.35 -14.86 30.73
C ALA A 494 5.24 -14.01 29.83
N PRO A 495 5.00 -12.69 29.71
CA PRO A 495 5.70 -11.85 28.73
C PRO A 495 7.16 -11.57 29.09
N MET A 496 7.49 -11.41 30.39
CA MET A 496 8.83 -10.96 30.80
C MET A 496 9.96 -11.95 30.45
N PRO A 497 9.82 -13.28 30.61
CA PRO A 497 10.85 -14.22 30.16
C PRO A 497 11.13 -14.12 28.64
N VAL A 498 10.10 -13.84 27.84
CA VAL A 498 10.26 -13.62 26.39
C VAL A 498 11.04 -12.32 26.14
N VAL A 499 10.73 -11.26 26.85
CA VAL A 499 11.47 -9.98 26.77
C VAL A 499 12.96 -10.18 27.12
N GLU A 500 13.27 -10.89 28.23
CA GLU A 500 14.66 -11.13 28.62
C GLU A 500 15.42 -11.96 27.54
N ALA A 501 14.78 -12.96 26.96
CA ALA A 501 15.38 -13.75 25.89
C ALA A 501 15.64 -12.90 24.64
N LEU A 502 14.69 -12.02 24.27
CA LEU A 502 14.83 -11.12 23.12
C LEU A 502 15.95 -10.11 23.31
N VAL A 503 16.08 -9.56 24.51
CA VAL A 503 17.16 -8.61 24.85
C VAL A 503 18.52 -9.29 24.84
N ALA A 504 18.61 -10.51 25.39
CA ALA A 504 19.85 -11.28 25.42
C ALA A 504 20.32 -11.71 24.01
N SER A 505 19.38 -11.96 23.09
CA SER A 505 19.67 -12.36 21.70
C SER A 505 19.68 -11.19 20.71
N ALA A 506 19.44 -9.95 21.17
CA ALA A 506 19.35 -8.78 20.30
C ALA A 506 20.69 -8.43 19.66
N GLU A 507 20.64 -8.02 18.38
CA GLU A 507 21.82 -7.55 17.63
C GLU A 507 22.56 -6.44 18.39
N THR A 508 23.89 -6.53 18.42
CA THR A 508 24.74 -5.43 18.91
C THR A 508 24.76 -4.31 17.87
N VAL A 509 24.36 -3.11 18.29
CA VAL A 509 24.37 -1.92 17.44
C VAL A 509 25.49 -1.01 17.88
N LEU A 510 26.42 -0.71 16.97
CA LEU A 510 27.46 0.29 17.18
C LEU A 510 26.97 1.61 16.58
N PRO A 511 26.76 2.65 17.41
CA PRO A 511 26.33 3.95 16.90
C PRO A 511 27.45 4.64 16.13
N ASP A 512 27.08 5.34 15.04
CA ASP A 512 27.98 6.13 14.21
C ASP A 512 27.77 7.63 14.53
N PRO A 513 28.80 8.49 14.50
CA PRO A 513 28.67 9.94 14.71
C PRO A 513 27.85 10.69 13.65
N VAL A 514 27.48 10.06 12.54
CA VAL A 514 26.63 10.64 11.50
C VAL A 514 25.18 10.87 11.99
N PRO A 515 24.35 11.64 11.27
CA PRO A 515 22.99 11.92 11.66
C PRO A 515 22.23 10.64 12.03
N LEU A 516 21.35 10.75 13.02
CA LEU A 516 20.54 9.64 13.51
C LEU A 516 21.38 8.43 13.98
N ARG A 517 22.59 8.69 14.44
CA ARG A 517 23.56 7.67 14.92
C ARG A 517 23.78 6.52 13.91
N GLY A 518 23.71 6.83 12.62
CA GLY A 518 23.86 5.88 11.52
C GLY A 518 22.65 4.98 11.27
N ALA A 519 21.54 5.19 11.98
CA ALA A 519 20.29 4.50 11.67
C ALA A 519 19.65 5.06 10.40
N SER A 520 19.05 4.18 9.60
CA SER A 520 18.30 4.60 8.40
C SER A 520 17.09 5.44 8.80
N PRO A 521 16.87 6.63 8.21
CA PRO A 521 15.66 7.43 8.46
C PRO A 521 14.36 6.70 8.13
N GLU A 522 14.38 5.76 7.17
CA GLU A 522 13.21 4.97 6.80
C GLU A 522 12.93 3.89 7.86
N GLU A 523 13.96 3.21 8.38
CA GLU A 523 13.83 2.24 9.48
C GLU A 523 13.32 2.93 10.75
N LEU A 524 13.95 4.04 11.14
CA LEU A 524 13.49 4.85 12.27
C LEU A 524 12.02 5.29 12.12
N ALA A 525 11.61 5.72 10.92
CA ALA A 525 10.23 6.14 10.67
C ALA A 525 9.22 4.99 10.76
N VAL A 526 9.63 3.76 10.41
CA VAL A 526 8.80 2.56 10.57
C VAL A 526 8.65 2.21 12.04
N ILE A 527 9.75 2.23 12.80
CA ILE A 527 9.76 1.97 14.25
C ILE A 527 8.94 3.04 15.00
N ALA A 528 9.16 4.34 14.71
CA ALA A 528 8.44 5.43 15.35
C ALA A 528 6.93 5.32 15.13
N ARG A 529 6.49 4.99 13.91
CA ARG A 529 5.07 4.79 13.60
C ARG A 529 4.47 3.61 14.35
N TRP A 530 5.24 2.54 14.55
CA TRP A 530 4.78 1.39 15.33
C TRP A 530 4.68 1.75 16.82
N LEU A 531 5.62 2.55 17.35
CA LEU A 531 5.61 3.06 18.73
C LEU A 531 4.43 4.01 18.99
N ASP A 532 3.93 4.72 17.96
CA ASP A 532 2.75 5.61 18.04
C ASP A 532 1.41 4.88 17.95
N ALA A 533 1.41 3.59 17.64
CA ALA A 533 0.18 2.85 17.50
C ALA A 533 -0.53 2.66 18.86
N ASP A 534 -1.87 2.65 18.82
CA ASP A 534 -2.68 2.47 20.00
C ASP A 534 -2.30 1.18 20.76
N GLY A 535 -2.24 1.30 22.10
CA GLY A 535 -1.97 0.19 22.98
C GLY A 535 -0.49 -0.19 23.13
N VAL A 536 0.43 0.51 22.45
CA VAL A 536 1.87 0.31 22.66
C VAL A 536 2.28 0.80 24.06
N ARG A 537 3.14 0.04 24.72
CA ARG A 537 3.70 0.32 26.05
C ARG A 537 5.22 0.20 26.01
N ILE A 538 5.90 1.15 26.61
CA ILE A 538 7.33 1.03 26.87
C ILE A 538 7.50 0.10 28.07
N VAL A 539 8.21 -1.02 27.86
CA VAL A 539 8.51 -2.03 28.88
C VAL A 539 9.77 -1.65 29.64
N ARG A 540 10.80 -1.23 28.91
CA ARG A 540 12.10 -0.82 29.46
C ARG A 540 12.77 0.19 28.53
N THR A 541 13.53 1.11 29.11
CA THR A 541 14.40 2.02 28.36
C THR A 541 15.65 2.32 29.19
N SER A 542 16.78 2.53 28.53
CA SER A 542 18.05 2.90 29.19
C SER A 542 17.98 4.29 29.82
N HIS A 543 17.24 5.20 29.17
CA HIS A 543 16.91 6.53 29.67
C HIS A 543 15.61 7.00 29.00
N GLY A 544 14.99 8.05 29.49
CA GLY A 544 13.71 8.52 28.97
C GLY A 544 13.74 8.83 27.47
N TRP A 545 12.67 8.50 26.77
CA TRP A 545 12.46 8.94 25.39
C TRP A 545 11.48 10.10 25.38
N SER A 546 11.95 11.27 24.93
CA SER A 546 11.13 12.48 24.81
C SER A 546 11.59 13.32 23.62
N GLU A 547 10.66 14.01 22.99
CA GLU A 547 10.98 15.03 22.00
C GLU A 547 11.49 16.29 22.69
N PRO A 548 12.34 17.12 22.04
CA PRO A 548 12.85 18.35 22.62
C PRO A 548 11.73 19.33 22.98
N ALA A 549 11.75 19.89 24.17
CA ALA A 549 10.71 20.80 24.68
C ALA A 549 10.57 22.10 23.85
N HIS A 550 11.68 22.62 23.34
CA HIS A 550 11.73 23.79 22.47
C HIS A 550 11.88 23.41 21.00
N GLY A 551 11.50 22.19 20.65
CA GLY A 551 11.54 21.68 19.29
C GLY A 551 10.32 22.04 18.47
N ALA A 552 10.36 21.63 17.22
CA ALA A 552 9.28 21.85 16.25
C ALA A 552 8.02 21.01 16.52
N GLY A 553 8.02 20.14 17.54
CA GLY A 553 6.83 19.40 17.97
C GLY A 553 5.68 20.32 18.40
N SER A 554 5.97 21.40 19.13
CA SER A 554 5.00 22.43 19.54
C SER A 554 4.39 23.22 18.37
N TRP A 555 4.96 23.09 17.16
CA TRP A 555 4.52 23.78 15.95
C TRP A 555 3.65 22.91 15.03
N GLU A 556 3.34 21.67 15.42
CA GLU A 556 2.60 20.73 14.56
C GLU A 556 1.26 21.23 14.11
N ASP A 557 0.44 21.72 15.06
CA ASP A 557 -0.90 22.23 14.78
C ASP A 557 -0.83 23.43 13.83
N TRP A 558 0.09 24.37 14.10
CA TRP A 558 0.29 25.53 13.24
C TRP A 558 0.73 25.12 11.83
N CYS A 559 1.68 24.19 11.70
CA CYS A 559 2.15 23.69 10.39
C CYS A 559 1.03 22.96 9.63
N THR A 560 0.20 22.22 10.33
CA THR A 560 -0.94 21.51 9.74
C THR A 560 -1.99 22.48 9.23
N LEU A 561 -2.38 23.47 10.02
CA LEU A 561 -3.30 24.54 9.62
C LEU A 561 -2.75 25.34 8.43
N ALA A 562 -1.48 25.70 8.45
CA ALA A 562 -0.82 26.40 7.35
C ALA A 562 -0.88 25.63 6.03
N ARG A 563 -0.75 24.30 6.07
CA ARG A 563 -0.86 23.44 4.88
C ARG A 563 -2.28 23.32 4.35
N THR A 564 -3.28 23.26 5.21
CA THR A 564 -4.69 23.19 4.80
C THR A 564 -5.17 24.52 4.20
N ALA A 565 -4.60 25.63 4.63
CA ALA A 565 -4.85 26.97 4.08
C ALA A 565 -4.20 27.22 2.69
N ARG A 566 -3.44 26.26 2.16
CA ARG A 566 -2.91 26.30 0.80
C ARG A 566 -4.07 26.16 -0.18
N ALA A 567 -4.46 27.25 -0.85
CA ALA A 567 -5.53 27.24 -1.84
C ALA A 567 -5.23 26.18 -2.91
N PRO A 568 -6.23 25.40 -3.38
CA PRO A 568 -6.05 24.55 -4.54
C PRO A 568 -5.62 25.44 -5.70
N THR A 569 -4.53 25.07 -6.38
CA THR A 569 -4.09 25.74 -7.61
C THR A 569 -5.24 25.60 -8.61
N VAL A 570 -6.01 26.66 -8.82
CA VAL A 570 -7.02 26.72 -9.88
C VAL A 570 -6.24 26.63 -11.18
N SER A 571 -6.34 25.49 -11.85
CA SER A 571 -5.88 25.35 -13.23
C SER A 571 -6.74 26.29 -14.06
N VAL A 572 -6.20 27.45 -14.43
CA VAL A 572 -6.81 28.31 -15.43
C VAL A 572 -6.66 27.56 -16.75
N GLU A 573 -7.71 26.85 -17.14
CA GLU A 573 -7.87 26.39 -18.51
C GLU A 573 -7.85 27.63 -19.40
N ARG A 574 -6.80 27.79 -20.17
CA ARG A 574 -6.77 28.75 -21.27
C ARG A 574 -7.84 28.32 -22.26
N GLN A 575 -8.99 28.97 -22.22
CA GLN A 575 -9.89 28.99 -23.35
C GLN A 575 -9.13 29.61 -24.52
N GLN A 576 -8.74 28.77 -25.46
CA GLN A 576 -8.33 29.23 -26.78
C GLN A 576 -9.60 29.58 -27.56
N SER A 577 -9.78 30.88 -27.80
CA SER A 577 -10.67 31.44 -28.80
C SER A 577 -10.12 31.19 -30.20
#